data_5977be9379ded6567876ebf0a289f2a7
#
_entry.id   5977be9379ded6567876ebf0a289f2a7
#
_cell.length_a   1.000
_cell.length_b   1.000
_cell.length_c   1.000
_cell.angle_alpha   90.00
_cell.angle_beta   90.00
_cell.angle_gamma   90.00
#
_symmetry.space_group_name_H-M   'P 1'
#
loop_
_entity.id
_entity.type
_entity.pdbx_description
1 polymer ?
#
loop_
_entity_poly.entity_id
_entity_poly.type
_entity_poly.pdbx_seq_one_letter_code
_entity_poly.pdbx_strand_id
1 'polypeptide(L)'
;MSPAYPDRAAWGTAGRLRAWQSAALTQYFQRSPRDFLTVATPGAGKTTFALTLAAELLGRRLIDKITVVAPTEHLKVQWAEAAAKAGIPLDPAYSPSTRTSADFVGVAVTYAGVAANPLAHRIRAERSKMLVILDEVHHAGDALSWGEAVREAFEPAKRRLCLTGTPFRSDINPIPFVTYAPGTDGVPRSIADFTYGYGDALGDNVVRPVLFMAYSGTMQWRTRAGDEVAASLGEPLTKDLAAQALRTALDPGGSWIPAVLEAADRRLTEVRRHVPDAGGLVIASNQDAARAYAAVLAKVSGKKPVVVLSDEKAASRRIAKFAEGDQRWMVAVRMVSEGVDVPRLAVGVYATTTATPLFFAQAVGRFVRARRRGETASIFLPSVDNLLGYAGEMEVERDHVLGRRITDDADIFAAEDDLLARAQQAESASA
;
A
#
# COMPACT_ATOMS: atom_id res chain seq x y z
N MET A 1 -19.36 1.81 15.98
CA MET A 1 -19.29 0.38 15.58
C MET A 1 -18.50 0.31 14.30
N SER A 2 -17.34 -0.34 14.29
CA SER A 2 -16.65 -0.64 13.05
C SER A 2 -17.64 -1.43 12.19
N PRO A 3 -17.94 -1.01 10.97
CA PRO A 3 -18.77 -1.78 10.08
C PRO A 3 -18.00 -3.05 9.77
N ALA A 4 -18.35 -4.11 10.48
CA ALA A 4 -18.00 -5.43 10.02
C ALA A 4 -18.33 -5.53 8.54
N TYR A 5 -17.63 -6.37 7.83
CA TYR A 5 -18.04 -6.75 6.51
C TYR A 5 -19.49 -7.17 6.54
N PRO A 6 -20.25 -6.70 5.65
CA PRO A 6 -21.65 -6.97 5.52
C PRO A 6 -21.94 -8.45 5.36
N ASP A 7 -23.03 -8.96 5.96
CA ASP A 7 -23.35 -10.37 5.93
C ASP A 7 -23.80 -10.86 4.56
N ARG A 8 -24.30 -9.97 3.70
CA ARG A 8 -24.54 -10.18 2.25
C ARG A 8 -24.94 -8.88 1.57
N ALA A 9 -24.27 -8.53 0.48
CA ALA A 9 -24.83 -7.67 -0.55
C ALA A 9 -25.51 -8.54 -1.60
N ALA A 10 -26.27 -7.93 -2.51
CA ALA A 10 -26.75 -8.62 -3.70
C ALA A 10 -25.61 -9.42 -4.33
N TRP A 11 -25.84 -10.65 -4.75
CA TRP A 11 -24.84 -11.55 -5.31
C TRP A 11 -23.83 -12.15 -4.33
N GLY A 12 -24.10 -12.14 -3.04
CA GLY A 12 -23.23 -12.77 -2.04
C GLY A 12 -21.99 -11.94 -1.68
N THR A 13 -21.91 -10.70 -2.12
CA THR A 13 -20.94 -9.72 -1.61
C THR A 13 -21.23 -9.41 -0.15
N ALA A 14 -20.23 -9.00 0.55
CA ALA A 14 -20.25 -8.67 1.95
C ALA A 14 -21.53 -7.95 2.44
N GLY A 15 -22.21 -8.42 3.51
CA GLY A 15 -23.50 -7.99 4.03
C GLY A 15 -23.60 -6.55 4.53
N ARG A 16 -22.51 -5.80 4.79
CA ARG A 16 -22.53 -4.39 5.21
C ARG A 16 -21.38 -3.61 4.62
N LEU A 17 -21.65 -2.64 3.81
CA LEU A 17 -20.65 -1.71 3.32
C LEU A 17 -20.17 -0.79 4.45
N ARG A 18 -18.92 -0.42 4.42
CA ARG A 18 -18.41 0.69 5.22
C ARG A 18 -19.09 1.99 4.78
N ALA A 19 -19.19 2.97 5.68
CA ALA A 19 -19.85 4.23 5.37
C ALA A 19 -19.34 4.89 4.08
N TRP A 20 -18.01 4.94 3.89
CA TRP A 20 -17.40 5.49 2.70
C TRP A 20 -17.78 4.72 1.41
N GLN A 21 -17.86 3.38 1.48
CA GLN A 21 -18.24 2.55 0.32
C GLN A 21 -19.68 2.85 -0.10
N SER A 22 -20.59 2.98 0.87
CA SER A 22 -21.97 3.37 0.61
C SER A 22 -22.07 4.77 0.02
N ALA A 23 -21.30 5.73 0.55
CA ALA A 23 -21.25 7.10 0.04
C ALA A 23 -20.71 7.14 -1.40
N ALA A 24 -19.61 6.43 -1.68
CA ALA A 24 -19.03 6.34 -3.01
C ALA A 24 -20.00 5.70 -4.03
N LEU A 25 -20.71 4.63 -3.63
CA LEU A 25 -21.74 4.02 -4.47
C LEU A 25 -22.89 4.99 -4.75
N THR A 26 -23.38 5.69 -3.73
CA THR A 26 -24.43 6.70 -3.88
C THR A 26 -23.99 7.78 -4.87
N GLN A 27 -22.80 8.33 -4.72
CA GLN A 27 -22.26 9.33 -5.63
C GLN A 27 -22.10 8.80 -7.05
N TYR A 28 -21.60 7.55 -7.20
CA TYR A 28 -21.48 6.92 -8.51
C TYR A 28 -22.83 6.82 -9.21
N PHE A 29 -23.87 6.33 -8.54
CA PHE A 29 -25.19 6.16 -9.15
C PHE A 29 -25.94 7.48 -9.40
N GLN A 30 -25.68 8.50 -8.61
CA GLN A 30 -26.21 9.86 -8.85
C GLN A 30 -25.63 10.47 -10.12
N ARG A 31 -24.32 10.34 -10.35
CA ARG A 31 -23.62 10.92 -11.51
C ARG A 31 -23.65 9.99 -12.74
N SER A 32 -23.72 8.70 -12.50
CA SER A 32 -23.64 7.64 -13.53
C SER A 32 -22.52 7.85 -14.56
N PRO A 33 -21.27 8.14 -14.11
CA PRO A 33 -20.18 8.52 -14.99
C PRO A 33 -19.68 7.33 -15.80
N ARG A 34 -19.00 7.61 -16.91
CA ARG A 34 -18.28 6.59 -17.68
C ARG A 34 -16.98 6.20 -16.99
N ASP A 35 -16.26 7.19 -16.49
CA ASP A 35 -14.99 7.07 -15.74
C ASP A 35 -15.21 7.50 -14.31
N PHE A 36 -14.69 6.73 -13.36
CA PHE A 36 -14.80 7.04 -11.94
C PHE A 36 -13.49 6.68 -11.24
N LEU A 37 -12.80 7.69 -10.74
CA LEU A 37 -11.58 7.52 -9.95
C LEU A 37 -11.91 7.51 -8.46
N THR A 38 -11.63 6.38 -7.81
CA THR A 38 -11.70 6.25 -6.35
C THR A 38 -10.29 6.17 -5.78
N VAL A 39 -9.96 7.14 -4.96
CA VAL A 39 -8.75 7.14 -4.13
C VAL A 39 -9.14 6.67 -2.74
N ALA A 40 -8.60 5.55 -2.31
CA ALA A 40 -8.88 5.04 -0.96
C ALA A 40 -7.64 4.39 -0.36
N THR A 41 -7.31 4.77 0.88
CA THR A 41 -6.11 4.30 1.58
C THR A 41 -5.98 2.78 1.54
N PRO A 42 -4.78 2.20 1.55
CA PRO A 42 -4.58 0.76 1.66
C PRO A 42 -5.35 0.18 2.87
N GLY A 43 -5.98 -0.99 2.70
CA GLY A 43 -6.80 -1.59 3.75
C GLY A 43 -8.23 -1.05 3.87
N ALA A 44 -8.59 0.00 3.15
CA ALA A 44 -9.93 0.59 3.16
C ALA A 44 -11.04 -0.33 2.59
N GLY A 45 -10.69 -1.37 1.81
CA GLY A 45 -11.65 -2.30 1.21
C GLY A 45 -12.09 -1.91 -0.20
N LYS A 46 -11.17 -1.39 -1.02
CA LYS A 46 -11.39 -1.04 -2.44
C LYS A 46 -12.03 -2.18 -3.24
N THR A 47 -11.53 -3.41 -3.05
CA THR A 47 -12.04 -4.61 -3.74
C THR A 47 -13.53 -4.86 -3.45
N THR A 48 -13.95 -4.75 -2.18
CA THR A 48 -15.36 -4.90 -1.79
C THR A 48 -16.23 -3.83 -2.44
N PHE A 49 -15.80 -2.57 -2.44
CA PHE A 49 -16.49 -1.48 -3.11
C PHE A 49 -16.67 -1.77 -4.61
N ALA A 50 -15.58 -2.13 -5.30
CA ALA A 50 -15.61 -2.38 -6.74
C ALA A 50 -16.49 -3.58 -7.13
N LEU A 51 -16.44 -4.68 -6.36
CA LEU A 51 -17.27 -5.85 -6.59
C LEU A 51 -18.75 -5.56 -6.29
N THR A 52 -19.05 -4.77 -5.28
CA THR A 52 -20.44 -4.33 -5.01
C THR A 52 -20.97 -3.46 -6.14
N LEU A 53 -20.16 -2.49 -6.61
CA LEU A 53 -20.53 -1.68 -7.78
C LEU A 53 -20.76 -2.56 -9.01
N ALA A 54 -19.89 -3.52 -9.28
CA ALA A 54 -20.02 -4.45 -10.39
C ALA A 54 -21.31 -5.29 -10.30
N ALA A 55 -21.61 -5.82 -9.09
CA ALA A 55 -22.84 -6.58 -8.84
C ALA A 55 -24.11 -5.74 -9.12
N GLU A 56 -24.15 -4.50 -8.62
CA GLU A 56 -25.25 -3.57 -8.84
C GLU A 56 -25.44 -3.23 -10.33
N LEU A 57 -24.34 -2.97 -11.05
CA LEU A 57 -24.38 -2.67 -12.48
C LEU A 57 -24.86 -3.87 -13.31
N LEU A 58 -24.44 -5.10 -12.96
CA LEU A 58 -24.92 -6.35 -13.56
C LEU A 58 -26.42 -6.56 -13.26
N GLY A 59 -26.82 -6.43 -12.00
CA GLY A 59 -28.22 -6.60 -11.57
C GLY A 59 -29.17 -5.63 -12.27
N ARG A 60 -28.72 -4.39 -12.51
CA ARG A 60 -29.45 -3.36 -13.27
C ARG A 60 -29.32 -3.51 -14.78
N ARG A 61 -28.59 -4.51 -15.28
CA ARG A 61 -28.32 -4.74 -16.72
C ARG A 61 -27.67 -3.55 -17.44
N LEU A 62 -26.96 -2.72 -16.70
CA LEU A 62 -26.18 -1.59 -17.23
C LEU A 62 -24.87 -2.05 -17.87
N ILE A 63 -24.38 -3.20 -17.42
CA ILE A 63 -23.25 -3.94 -17.97
C ILE A 63 -23.62 -5.43 -18.11
N ASP A 64 -22.86 -6.15 -18.94
CA ASP A 64 -22.99 -7.60 -19.14
C ASP A 64 -21.65 -8.35 -19.02
N LYS A 65 -20.53 -7.64 -19.09
CA LYS A 65 -19.19 -8.21 -18.92
C LYS A 65 -18.32 -7.35 -18.04
N ILE A 66 -17.33 -8.01 -17.39
CA ILE A 66 -16.35 -7.37 -16.51
C ILE A 66 -14.95 -7.75 -16.95
N THR A 67 -14.04 -6.80 -16.92
CA THR A 67 -12.60 -7.04 -17.00
C THR A 67 -11.94 -6.37 -15.81
N VAL A 68 -11.20 -7.13 -15.00
CA VAL A 68 -10.34 -6.60 -13.93
C VAL A 68 -8.91 -6.61 -14.43
N VAL A 69 -8.23 -5.47 -14.31
CA VAL A 69 -6.81 -5.33 -14.63
C VAL A 69 -6.05 -5.10 -13.34
N ALA A 70 -5.15 -6.01 -13.02
CA ALA A 70 -4.35 -5.99 -11.79
C ALA A 70 -2.86 -5.80 -12.09
N PRO A 71 -2.07 -5.24 -11.16
CA PRO A 71 -0.63 -5.03 -11.37
C PRO A 71 0.16 -6.34 -11.55
N THR A 72 -0.20 -7.39 -10.83
CA THR A 72 0.57 -8.64 -10.79
C THR A 72 -0.29 -9.88 -10.97
N GLU A 73 0.33 -10.99 -11.37
CA GLU A 73 -0.33 -12.30 -11.48
C GLU A 73 -0.98 -12.75 -10.17
N HIS A 74 -0.32 -12.47 -9.04
CA HIS A 74 -0.87 -12.82 -7.74
C HIS A 74 -2.15 -12.05 -7.42
N LEU A 75 -2.15 -10.74 -7.64
CA LEU A 75 -3.35 -9.89 -7.45
C LEU A 75 -4.47 -10.27 -8.41
N LYS A 76 -4.15 -10.61 -9.65
CA LYS A 76 -5.11 -11.12 -10.63
C LYS A 76 -5.88 -12.32 -10.09
N VAL A 77 -5.18 -13.29 -9.50
CA VAL A 77 -5.80 -14.48 -8.90
C VAL A 77 -6.64 -14.09 -7.67
N GLN A 78 -6.11 -13.25 -6.79
CA GLN A 78 -6.87 -12.75 -5.63
C GLN A 78 -8.16 -12.03 -6.02
N TRP A 79 -8.13 -11.23 -7.10
CA TRP A 79 -9.33 -10.59 -7.64
C TRP A 79 -10.36 -11.61 -8.13
N ALA A 80 -9.91 -12.64 -8.86
CA ALA A 80 -10.81 -13.70 -9.34
C ALA A 80 -11.44 -14.48 -8.19
N GLU A 81 -10.67 -14.81 -7.15
CA GLU A 81 -11.17 -15.48 -5.94
C GLU A 81 -12.17 -14.62 -5.17
N ALA A 82 -11.86 -13.32 -4.99
CA ALA A 82 -12.76 -12.39 -4.32
C ALA A 82 -14.07 -12.21 -5.11
N ALA A 83 -13.97 -12.09 -6.42
CA ALA A 83 -15.13 -11.97 -7.32
C ALA A 83 -15.98 -13.25 -7.31
N ALA A 84 -15.37 -14.43 -7.31
CA ALA A 84 -16.09 -15.70 -7.20
C ALA A 84 -16.89 -15.81 -5.89
N LYS A 85 -16.30 -15.38 -4.75
CA LYS A 85 -16.99 -15.29 -3.46
C LYS A 85 -18.16 -14.31 -3.47
N ALA A 86 -18.09 -13.30 -4.33
CA ALA A 86 -19.15 -12.32 -4.56
C ALA A 86 -20.20 -12.78 -5.59
N GLY A 87 -20.10 -14.01 -6.10
CA GLY A 87 -21.00 -14.53 -7.13
C GLY A 87 -20.74 -13.97 -8.55
N ILE A 88 -19.55 -13.41 -8.78
CA ILE A 88 -19.10 -12.84 -10.06
C ILE A 88 -17.90 -13.65 -10.57
N PRO A 89 -18.11 -14.81 -11.22
CA PRO A 89 -17.00 -15.65 -11.68
C PRO A 89 -16.19 -14.93 -12.77
N LEU A 90 -14.89 -14.71 -12.52
CA LEU A 90 -13.92 -14.17 -13.45
C LEU A 90 -12.89 -15.23 -13.83
N ASP A 91 -12.56 -15.33 -15.11
CA ASP A 91 -11.52 -16.24 -15.61
C ASP A 91 -10.11 -15.62 -15.41
N PRO A 92 -9.28 -16.13 -14.49
CA PRO A 92 -7.91 -15.66 -14.31
C PRO A 92 -6.93 -16.32 -15.29
N ALA A 93 -7.35 -17.39 -15.98
CA ALA A 93 -6.52 -18.09 -16.97
C ALA A 93 -6.73 -17.58 -18.40
N TYR A 94 -7.52 -16.54 -18.55
CA TYR A 94 -7.82 -15.97 -19.86
C TYR A 94 -6.56 -15.62 -20.65
N SER A 95 -6.54 -16.06 -21.92
CA SER A 95 -5.58 -15.65 -22.93
C SER A 95 -6.34 -15.22 -24.19
N PRO A 96 -5.84 -14.22 -24.95
CA PRO A 96 -6.45 -13.78 -26.22
C PRO A 96 -6.65 -14.90 -27.26
N SER A 97 -5.85 -15.96 -27.17
CA SER A 97 -5.93 -17.14 -28.05
C SER A 97 -6.98 -18.17 -27.62
N THR A 98 -7.55 -18.04 -26.40
CA THR A 98 -8.53 -19.00 -25.87
C THR A 98 -9.91 -18.36 -25.75
N ARG A 99 -10.96 -19.16 -25.98
CA ARG A 99 -12.34 -18.72 -25.70
C ARG A 99 -12.58 -18.79 -24.19
N THR A 100 -13.09 -17.72 -23.62
CA THR A 100 -13.60 -17.74 -22.24
C THR A 100 -14.86 -18.61 -22.18
N SER A 101 -14.96 -19.51 -21.19
CA SER A 101 -16.18 -20.29 -20.98
C SER A 101 -17.38 -19.37 -20.70
N ALA A 102 -18.58 -19.84 -21.07
CA ALA A 102 -19.83 -19.15 -20.80
C ALA A 102 -20.12 -19.01 -19.29
N ASP A 103 -19.49 -19.84 -18.45
CA ASP A 103 -19.62 -19.82 -17.00
C ASP A 103 -19.01 -18.55 -16.37
N PHE A 104 -18.12 -17.84 -17.09
CA PHE A 104 -17.49 -16.62 -16.59
C PHE A 104 -18.23 -15.36 -17.08
N VAL A 105 -18.52 -14.47 -16.14
CA VAL A 105 -19.07 -13.14 -16.44
C VAL A 105 -17.99 -12.23 -17.03
N GLY A 106 -16.71 -12.53 -16.75
CA GLY A 106 -15.61 -11.70 -17.21
C GLY A 106 -14.25 -12.36 -17.05
N VAL A 107 -13.21 -11.55 -17.08
CA VAL A 107 -11.80 -12.00 -16.95
C VAL A 107 -11.04 -11.15 -15.96
N ALA A 108 -10.02 -11.73 -15.35
CA ALA A 108 -8.99 -11.00 -14.62
C ALA A 108 -7.67 -11.11 -15.40
N VAL A 109 -7.00 -9.98 -15.63
CA VAL A 109 -5.77 -9.88 -16.44
C VAL A 109 -4.77 -8.97 -15.76
N THR A 110 -3.52 -8.95 -16.23
CA THR A 110 -2.50 -8.02 -15.76
C THR A 110 -2.31 -6.86 -16.74
N TYR A 111 -1.74 -5.73 -16.27
CA TYR A 111 -1.36 -4.62 -17.17
C TYR A 111 -0.41 -5.08 -18.27
N ALA A 112 0.58 -5.92 -17.92
CA ALA A 112 1.49 -6.53 -18.91
C ALA A 112 0.75 -7.39 -19.93
N GLY A 113 -0.27 -8.16 -19.49
CA GLY A 113 -1.11 -8.97 -20.38
C GLY A 113 -1.95 -8.13 -21.35
N VAL A 114 -2.47 -6.99 -20.87
CA VAL A 114 -3.18 -6.02 -21.73
C VAL A 114 -2.21 -5.39 -22.73
N ALA A 115 -1.03 -4.96 -22.29
CA ALA A 115 -0.03 -4.34 -23.15
C ALA A 115 0.50 -5.28 -24.22
N ALA A 116 0.56 -6.58 -23.95
CA ALA A 116 0.97 -7.57 -24.94
C ALA A 116 -0.03 -7.74 -26.11
N ASN A 117 -1.32 -7.49 -25.88
CA ASN A 117 -2.34 -7.63 -26.93
C ASN A 117 -3.54 -6.69 -26.71
N PRO A 118 -3.36 -5.36 -26.83
CA PRO A 118 -4.42 -4.38 -26.55
C PRO A 118 -5.62 -4.52 -27.48
N LEU A 119 -5.40 -4.88 -28.76
CA LEU A 119 -6.46 -5.03 -29.75
C LEU A 119 -7.47 -6.15 -29.39
N ALA A 120 -7.00 -7.26 -28.82
CA ALA A 120 -7.91 -8.33 -28.38
C ALA A 120 -8.84 -7.86 -27.25
N HIS A 121 -8.33 -7.07 -26.32
CA HIS A 121 -9.13 -6.46 -25.26
C HIS A 121 -10.07 -5.39 -25.79
N ARG A 122 -9.64 -4.60 -26.78
CA ARG A 122 -10.49 -3.63 -27.46
C ARG A 122 -11.70 -4.29 -28.11
N ILE A 123 -11.49 -5.36 -28.89
CA ILE A 123 -12.56 -6.11 -29.54
C ILE A 123 -13.57 -6.65 -28.50
N ARG A 124 -13.09 -7.12 -27.34
CA ARG A 124 -13.98 -7.55 -26.26
C ARG A 124 -14.80 -6.39 -25.69
N ALA A 125 -14.18 -5.24 -25.49
CA ALA A 125 -14.84 -4.04 -24.97
C ALA A 125 -15.89 -3.49 -25.94
N GLU A 126 -15.65 -3.57 -27.25
CA GLU A 126 -16.59 -3.15 -28.31
C GLU A 126 -17.82 -4.07 -28.44
N ARG A 127 -17.64 -5.37 -28.16
CA ARG A 127 -18.68 -6.39 -28.30
C ARG A 127 -19.64 -6.54 -27.12
N SER A 128 -19.39 -5.80 -26.03
CA SER A 128 -20.13 -5.97 -24.77
C SER A 128 -20.33 -4.64 -24.04
N LYS A 129 -21.33 -4.59 -23.17
CA LYS A 129 -21.45 -3.50 -22.19
C LYS A 129 -20.50 -3.75 -21.04
N MET A 130 -19.21 -3.47 -21.24
CA MET A 130 -18.16 -3.85 -20.32
C MET A 130 -17.95 -2.82 -19.22
N LEU A 131 -17.79 -3.31 -17.97
CA LEU A 131 -17.12 -2.59 -16.89
C LEU A 131 -15.65 -3.02 -16.88
N VAL A 132 -14.75 -2.05 -16.92
CA VAL A 132 -13.33 -2.28 -16.66
C VAL A 132 -13.00 -1.75 -15.28
N ILE A 133 -12.39 -2.58 -14.43
CA ILE A 133 -11.85 -2.21 -13.11
C ILE A 133 -10.33 -2.20 -13.24
N LEU A 134 -9.74 -1.02 -13.10
CA LEU A 134 -8.29 -0.80 -13.14
C LEU A 134 -7.78 -0.68 -11.71
N ASP A 135 -7.25 -1.77 -11.16
CA ASP A 135 -6.73 -1.78 -9.79
C ASP A 135 -5.32 -1.21 -9.76
N GLU A 136 -5.05 -0.36 -8.75
CA GLU A 136 -3.83 0.42 -8.62
C GLU A 136 -3.45 1.08 -9.96
N VAL A 137 -4.38 1.88 -10.48
CA VAL A 137 -4.35 2.41 -11.86
C VAL A 137 -3.08 3.19 -12.21
N HIS A 138 -2.31 3.64 -11.23
CA HIS A 138 -1.01 4.28 -11.44
C HIS A 138 0.00 3.36 -12.14
N HIS A 139 -0.14 2.03 -12.02
CA HIS A 139 0.70 1.08 -12.78
C HIS A 139 0.44 1.10 -14.30
N ALA A 140 -0.71 1.56 -14.72
CA ALA A 140 -0.97 1.74 -16.16
C ALA A 140 0.02 2.69 -16.84
N GLY A 141 0.88 3.32 -16.10
CA GLY A 141 1.83 4.25 -16.62
C GLY A 141 3.28 4.00 -16.22
N ASP A 142 3.59 2.88 -15.62
CA ASP A 142 4.96 2.50 -15.29
C ASP A 142 5.86 2.40 -16.53
N ALA A 143 5.28 2.11 -17.70
CA ALA A 143 5.88 2.31 -19.00
C ALA A 143 4.93 3.13 -19.88
N LEU A 144 5.42 4.10 -20.64
CA LEU A 144 4.63 4.89 -21.61
C LEU A 144 3.76 3.98 -22.48
N SER A 145 4.32 2.85 -22.93
CA SER A 145 3.62 1.85 -23.74
C SER A 145 2.44 1.19 -23.03
N TRP A 146 2.46 1.07 -21.71
CA TRP A 146 1.34 0.46 -20.96
C TRP A 146 0.14 1.39 -20.88
N GLY A 147 0.37 2.69 -20.66
CA GLY A 147 -0.70 3.69 -20.63
C GLY A 147 -1.45 3.79 -21.97
N GLU A 148 -0.71 3.82 -23.06
CA GLU A 148 -1.26 3.83 -24.41
C GLU A 148 -2.02 2.54 -24.70
N ALA A 149 -1.46 1.37 -24.39
CA ALA A 149 -2.09 0.08 -24.59
C ALA A 149 -3.38 -0.07 -23.76
N VAL A 150 -3.41 0.36 -22.51
CA VAL A 150 -4.61 0.35 -21.65
C VAL A 150 -5.68 1.29 -22.22
N ARG A 151 -5.28 2.46 -22.71
CA ARG A 151 -6.19 3.39 -23.37
C ARG A 151 -6.79 2.77 -24.64
N GLU A 152 -5.94 2.24 -25.51
CA GLU A 152 -6.38 1.56 -26.73
C GLU A 152 -7.35 0.42 -26.43
N ALA A 153 -7.02 -0.44 -25.48
CA ALA A 153 -7.79 -1.61 -25.12
C ALA A 153 -9.19 -1.26 -24.58
N PHE A 154 -9.30 -0.20 -23.75
CA PHE A 154 -10.51 0.04 -22.98
C PHE A 154 -11.22 1.37 -23.28
N GLU A 155 -10.79 2.13 -24.29
CA GLU A 155 -11.53 3.29 -24.76
C GLU A 155 -13.00 2.95 -25.11
N PRO A 156 -13.34 1.80 -25.75
CA PRO A 156 -14.73 1.47 -26.07
C PRO A 156 -15.56 1.02 -24.87
N ALA A 157 -14.95 0.72 -23.72
CA ALA A 157 -15.67 0.19 -22.56
C ALA A 157 -16.83 1.08 -22.12
N LYS A 158 -17.94 0.46 -21.70
CA LYS A 158 -19.16 1.17 -21.26
C LYS A 158 -18.92 1.95 -19.97
N ARG A 159 -18.14 1.39 -19.03
CA ARG A 159 -17.80 1.96 -17.73
C ARG A 159 -16.37 1.61 -17.37
N ARG A 160 -15.65 2.53 -16.72
CA ARG A 160 -14.30 2.31 -16.19
C ARG A 160 -14.24 2.80 -14.75
N LEU A 161 -13.83 1.91 -13.86
CA LEU A 161 -13.58 2.19 -12.46
C LEU A 161 -12.07 2.15 -12.22
N CYS A 162 -11.49 3.28 -11.88
CA CYS A 162 -10.09 3.42 -11.52
C CYS A 162 -9.94 3.40 -10.01
N LEU A 163 -9.12 2.48 -9.48
CA LEU A 163 -8.86 2.35 -8.05
C LEU A 163 -7.39 2.63 -7.78
N THR A 164 -7.10 3.37 -6.73
CA THR A 164 -5.72 3.56 -6.25
C THR A 164 -5.69 3.91 -4.76
N GLY A 165 -4.62 3.54 -4.08
CA GLY A 165 -4.30 4.04 -2.74
C GLY A 165 -3.71 5.45 -2.79
N THR A 166 -3.05 5.78 -3.90
CA THR A 166 -2.39 7.06 -4.12
C THR A 166 -2.47 7.41 -5.61
N PRO A 167 -3.02 8.58 -5.98
CA PRO A 167 -3.09 8.99 -7.38
C PRO A 167 -1.75 9.53 -7.91
N PHE A 168 -0.74 9.67 -7.05
CA PHE A 168 0.55 10.26 -7.38
C PHE A 168 1.39 9.34 -8.25
N ARG A 169 2.09 9.95 -9.20
CA ARG A 169 3.08 9.29 -10.05
C ARG A 169 4.46 9.87 -9.82
N SER A 170 5.46 9.04 -10.08
CA SER A 170 6.85 9.46 -10.09
C SER A 170 7.28 10.08 -11.44
N ASP A 171 6.44 10.03 -12.47
CA ASP A 171 6.68 10.53 -13.81
C ASP A 171 5.61 11.58 -14.26
N ILE A 172 5.88 12.26 -15.37
CA ILE A 172 5.05 13.33 -15.94
C ILE A 172 3.89 12.77 -16.80
N ASN A 173 3.76 11.45 -16.95
CA ASN A 173 2.77 10.88 -17.85
C ASN A 173 1.38 10.76 -17.19
N PRO A 174 0.32 11.25 -17.82
CA PRO A 174 -1.02 11.17 -17.24
C PRO A 174 -1.50 9.72 -17.19
N ILE A 175 -2.12 9.36 -16.08
CA ILE A 175 -2.78 8.05 -15.88
C ILE A 175 -3.96 7.95 -16.84
N PRO A 176 -4.15 6.85 -17.57
CA PRO A 176 -5.29 6.68 -18.47
C PRO A 176 -6.64 6.82 -17.73
N PHE A 177 -7.60 7.48 -18.35
CA PHE A 177 -8.97 7.66 -17.85
C PHE A 177 -9.07 8.46 -16.54
N VAL A 178 -8.03 9.21 -16.17
CA VAL A 178 -8.00 10.10 -15.02
C VAL A 178 -8.00 11.54 -15.50
N THR A 179 -8.83 12.38 -14.89
CA THR A 179 -8.89 13.82 -15.15
C THR A 179 -7.82 14.53 -14.33
N TYR A 180 -7.20 15.56 -14.91
CA TYR A 180 -6.19 16.39 -14.25
C TYR A 180 -6.60 17.85 -14.28
N ALA A 181 -6.27 18.58 -13.22
CA ALA A 181 -6.33 20.04 -13.19
C ALA A 181 -4.99 20.61 -12.73
N PRO A 182 -4.63 21.83 -13.18
CA PRO A 182 -3.44 22.51 -12.69
C PRO A 182 -3.60 22.84 -11.21
N GLY A 183 -2.59 22.46 -10.40
CA GLY A 183 -2.49 22.89 -9.02
C GLY A 183 -2.10 24.39 -8.93
N THR A 184 -2.06 24.94 -7.72
CA THR A 184 -1.64 26.33 -7.44
C THR A 184 -0.18 26.60 -7.85
N ASP A 185 0.61 25.53 -7.95
CA ASP A 185 2.02 25.51 -8.39
C ASP A 185 2.17 25.23 -9.90
N GLY A 186 1.05 25.16 -10.64
CA GLY A 186 1.02 24.85 -12.07
C GLY A 186 1.24 23.36 -12.41
N VAL A 187 1.49 22.51 -11.43
CA VAL A 187 1.67 21.07 -11.64
C VAL A 187 0.32 20.39 -11.81
N PRO A 188 0.11 19.59 -12.88
CA PRO A 188 -1.14 18.84 -13.07
C PRO A 188 -1.35 17.81 -11.93
N ARG A 189 -2.49 17.91 -11.28
CA ARG A 189 -2.90 16.97 -10.22
C ARG A 189 -4.15 16.22 -10.63
N SER A 190 -4.21 14.92 -10.34
CA SER A 190 -5.38 14.10 -10.62
C SER A 190 -6.57 14.55 -9.76
N ILE A 191 -7.76 14.58 -10.37
CA ILE A 191 -9.01 14.85 -9.68
C ILE A 191 -9.72 13.51 -9.43
N ALA A 192 -9.83 13.14 -8.17
CA ALA A 192 -10.60 11.97 -7.78
C ALA A 192 -12.11 12.30 -7.77
N ASP A 193 -12.93 11.36 -8.24
CA ASP A 193 -14.37 11.46 -8.07
C ASP A 193 -14.77 11.18 -6.62
N PHE A 194 -14.05 10.28 -5.96
CA PHE A 194 -14.24 9.99 -4.54
C PHE A 194 -12.90 9.76 -3.84
N THR A 195 -12.73 10.37 -2.68
CA THR A 195 -11.52 10.22 -1.86
C THR A 195 -11.91 9.71 -0.47
N TYR A 196 -11.18 8.71 0.01
CA TYR A 196 -11.21 8.21 1.37
C TYR A 196 -9.78 8.08 1.87
N GLY A 197 -9.28 9.16 2.46
CA GLY A 197 -7.90 9.32 2.89
C GLY A 197 -7.53 8.49 4.13
N TYR A 198 -6.26 8.59 4.53
CA TYR A 198 -5.77 7.95 5.74
C TYR A 198 -6.46 8.51 6.99
N GLY A 199 -6.63 9.84 7.06
CA GLY A 199 -7.33 10.50 8.16
C GLY A 199 -8.78 10.02 8.32
N ASP A 200 -9.56 9.96 7.23
CA ASP A 200 -10.92 9.45 7.26
C ASP A 200 -10.99 8.01 7.77
N ALA A 201 -10.09 7.17 7.23
CA ALA A 201 -10.02 5.76 7.58
C ALA A 201 -9.58 5.53 9.04
N LEU A 202 -8.75 6.42 9.57
CA LEU A 202 -8.36 6.44 10.97
C LEU A 202 -9.55 6.87 11.86
N GLY A 203 -10.28 7.93 11.46
CA GLY A 203 -11.51 8.38 12.09
C GLY A 203 -12.55 7.27 12.23
N ASP A 204 -12.71 6.48 11.18
CA ASP A 204 -13.65 5.35 11.13
C ASP A 204 -13.11 4.06 11.82
N ASN A 205 -11.90 4.07 12.38
CA ASN A 205 -11.20 2.87 12.91
C ASN A 205 -11.00 1.75 11.88
N VAL A 206 -10.89 2.09 10.62
CA VAL A 206 -10.63 1.13 9.52
C VAL A 206 -9.16 0.79 9.44
N VAL A 207 -8.30 1.76 9.76
CA VAL A 207 -6.85 1.62 9.84
C VAL A 207 -6.35 1.98 11.24
N ARG A 208 -5.11 1.61 11.55
CA ARG A 208 -4.45 1.95 12.81
C ARG A 208 -3.46 3.10 12.64
N PRO A 209 -3.13 3.84 13.72
CA PRO A 209 -2.10 4.86 13.72
C PRO A 209 -0.73 4.27 13.39
N VAL A 210 0.05 5.01 12.60
CA VAL A 210 1.46 4.74 12.34
C VAL A 210 2.30 5.79 13.06
N LEU A 211 3.28 5.33 13.83
CA LEU A 211 4.27 6.16 14.51
C LEU A 211 5.57 6.11 13.72
N PHE A 212 6.08 7.26 13.34
CA PHE A 212 7.35 7.34 12.63
C PHE A 212 8.50 7.59 13.60
N MET A 213 9.52 6.75 13.52
CA MET A 213 10.72 6.83 14.34
C MET A 213 11.89 7.20 13.44
N ALA A 214 12.20 8.50 13.40
CA ALA A 214 13.29 9.03 12.59
C ALA A 214 14.65 8.71 13.25
N TYR A 215 15.54 8.10 12.48
CA TYR A 215 16.90 7.80 12.91
C TYR A 215 17.90 8.64 12.13
N SER A 216 18.62 9.50 12.85
CA SER A 216 19.75 10.27 12.33
C SER A 216 21.07 9.60 12.69
N GLY A 217 22.17 10.15 12.19
CA GLY A 217 23.52 9.71 12.52
C GLY A 217 24.53 10.36 11.59
N THR A 218 25.77 10.47 12.05
CA THR A 218 26.87 10.97 11.25
C THR A 218 27.46 9.85 10.40
N MET A 219 27.47 10.06 9.08
CA MET A 219 28.04 9.14 8.10
C MET A 219 29.38 9.64 7.65
N GLN A 220 30.35 8.76 7.54
CA GLN A 220 31.69 9.05 7.04
C GLN A 220 32.00 8.16 5.85
N TRP A 221 32.50 8.73 4.76
CA TRP A 221 32.93 7.99 3.60
C TRP A 221 34.09 8.68 2.90
N ARG A 222 34.79 7.93 2.06
CA ARG A 222 35.86 8.47 1.22
C ARG A 222 35.38 8.62 -0.21
N THR A 223 35.60 9.82 -0.79
CA THR A 223 35.27 10.06 -2.20
C THR A 223 36.22 9.29 -3.13
N ARG A 224 35.87 9.23 -4.41
CA ARG A 224 36.76 8.63 -5.42
C ARG A 224 38.08 9.41 -5.58
N ALA A 225 38.09 10.71 -5.22
CA ALA A 225 39.29 11.54 -5.20
C ALA A 225 40.17 11.30 -3.98
N GLY A 226 39.68 10.54 -2.98
CA GLY A 226 40.42 10.22 -1.77
C GLY A 226 40.06 11.10 -0.57
N ASP A 227 39.20 12.12 -0.74
CA ASP A 227 38.80 13.02 0.32
C ASP A 227 37.87 12.33 1.33
N GLU A 228 38.08 12.57 2.61
CA GLU A 228 37.17 12.12 3.67
C GLU A 228 36.03 13.13 3.83
N VAL A 229 34.81 12.67 3.73
CA VAL A 229 33.59 13.46 3.89
C VAL A 229 32.79 12.91 5.05
N ALA A 230 32.30 13.81 5.91
CA ALA A 230 31.34 13.49 6.97
C ALA A 230 30.07 14.31 6.75
N ALA A 231 28.92 13.66 6.90
CA ALA A 231 27.63 14.34 6.87
C ALA A 231 26.64 13.61 7.80
N SER A 232 25.78 14.39 8.46
CA SER A 232 24.76 13.84 9.35
C SER A 232 23.41 13.80 8.63
N LEU A 233 22.72 12.64 8.72
CA LEU A 233 21.32 12.57 8.32
C LEU A 233 20.49 13.46 9.27
N GLY A 234 19.58 14.26 8.69
CA GLY A 234 18.76 15.22 9.42
C GLY A 234 19.32 16.64 9.48
N GLU A 235 20.52 16.88 8.92
CA GLU A 235 21.05 18.22 8.68
C GLU A 235 20.75 18.66 7.25
N PRO A 236 20.64 19.96 6.97
CA PRO A 236 20.49 20.48 5.61
C PRO A 236 21.68 20.07 4.74
N LEU A 237 21.43 19.20 3.77
CA LEU A 237 22.42 18.69 2.83
C LEU A 237 22.02 19.00 1.39
N THR A 238 23.01 19.12 0.50
CA THR A 238 22.73 19.10 -0.94
C THR A 238 22.16 17.73 -1.33
N LYS A 239 21.39 17.66 -2.42
CA LYS A 239 20.78 16.40 -2.89
C LYS A 239 21.79 15.27 -3.06
N ASP A 240 22.99 15.59 -3.57
CA ASP A 240 24.04 14.60 -3.82
C ASP A 240 24.66 14.09 -2.50
N LEU A 241 24.91 14.99 -1.54
CA LEU A 241 25.43 14.64 -0.22
C LEU A 241 24.39 13.82 0.57
N ALA A 242 23.12 14.22 0.54
CA ALA A 242 22.04 13.47 1.18
C ALA A 242 21.90 12.05 0.60
N ALA A 243 21.97 11.92 -0.73
CA ALA A 243 21.91 10.62 -1.40
C ALA A 243 23.13 9.74 -1.06
N GLN A 244 24.33 10.33 -0.92
CA GLN A 244 25.53 9.60 -0.53
C GLN A 244 25.50 9.20 0.95
N ALA A 245 25.11 10.12 1.84
CA ALA A 245 24.95 9.84 3.27
C ALA A 245 23.93 8.70 3.50
N LEU A 246 22.78 8.75 2.78
CA LEU A 246 21.78 7.68 2.86
C LEU A 246 22.33 6.34 2.37
N ARG A 247 23.08 6.31 1.26
CA ARG A 247 23.72 5.06 0.78
C ARG A 247 24.69 4.50 1.81
N THR A 248 25.49 5.37 2.46
CA THR A 248 26.44 4.98 3.50
C THR A 248 25.74 4.48 4.75
N ALA A 249 24.63 5.13 5.17
CA ALA A 249 23.81 4.68 6.27
C ALA A 249 23.23 3.27 6.03
N LEU A 250 22.81 2.98 4.82
CA LEU A 250 22.21 1.72 4.43
C LEU A 250 23.24 0.62 4.13
N ASP A 251 24.55 0.89 4.26
CA ASP A 251 25.58 -0.12 4.11
C ASP A 251 25.52 -1.11 5.30
N PRO A 252 25.27 -2.41 5.04
CA PRO A 252 25.22 -3.41 6.12
C PRO A 252 26.56 -3.60 6.85
N GLY A 253 27.67 -3.21 6.24
CA GLY A 253 29.00 -3.18 6.88
C GLY A 253 29.24 -1.98 7.77
N GLY A 254 28.38 -0.96 7.71
CA GLY A 254 28.42 0.22 8.55
C GLY A 254 27.84 -0.01 9.95
N SER A 255 27.75 1.06 10.73
CA SER A 255 27.20 1.01 12.09
C SER A 255 25.73 1.39 12.18
N TRP A 256 25.21 2.21 11.25
CA TRP A 256 23.90 2.80 11.33
C TRP A 256 22.76 1.77 11.16
N ILE A 257 22.75 1.03 10.04
CA ILE A 257 21.66 0.07 9.79
C ILE A 257 21.61 -1.08 10.80
N PRO A 258 22.73 -1.64 11.29
CA PRO A 258 22.67 -2.61 12.38
C PRO A 258 22.04 -2.04 13.66
N ALA A 259 22.36 -0.80 14.04
CA ALA A 259 21.78 -0.14 15.21
C ALA A 259 20.25 0.08 15.05
N VAL A 260 19.81 0.50 13.86
CA VAL A 260 18.38 0.65 13.55
C VAL A 260 17.65 -0.69 13.61
N LEU A 261 18.23 -1.76 13.07
CA LEU A 261 17.65 -3.10 13.11
C LEU A 261 17.55 -3.63 14.54
N GLU A 262 18.53 -3.33 15.39
CA GLU A 262 18.49 -3.66 16.81
C GLU A 262 17.38 -2.89 17.55
N ALA A 263 17.26 -1.58 17.32
CA ALA A 263 16.19 -0.77 17.89
C ALA A 263 14.81 -1.25 17.45
N ALA A 264 14.67 -1.57 16.17
CA ALA A 264 13.42 -2.12 15.62
C ALA A 264 13.08 -3.49 16.23
N ASP A 265 14.07 -4.34 16.49
CA ASP A 265 13.84 -5.64 17.13
C ASP A 265 13.45 -5.48 18.61
N ARG A 266 14.05 -4.54 19.34
CA ARG A 266 13.59 -4.17 20.70
C ARG A 266 12.12 -3.72 20.65
N ARG A 267 11.77 -2.81 19.73
CA ARG A 267 10.40 -2.35 19.57
C ARG A 267 9.42 -3.49 19.25
N LEU A 268 9.80 -4.39 18.36
CA LEU A 268 8.99 -5.57 18.06
C LEU A 268 8.83 -6.50 19.28
N THR A 269 9.85 -6.59 20.12
CA THR A 269 9.78 -7.36 21.38
C THR A 269 8.75 -6.75 22.34
N GLU A 270 8.72 -5.43 22.47
CA GLU A 270 7.72 -4.72 23.27
C GLU A 270 6.29 -4.98 22.73
N VAL A 271 6.09 -4.80 21.43
CA VAL A 271 4.79 -5.04 20.80
C VAL A 271 4.34 -6.50 21.01
N ARG A 272 5.25 -7.47 20.91
CA ARG A 272 4.95 -8.90 21.08
C ARG A 272 4.56 -9.30 22.50
N ARG A 273 4.80 -8.47 23.50
CA ARG A 273 4.27 -8.70 24.87
C ARG A 273 2.75 -8.67 24.90
N HIS A 274 2.14 -7.83 24.06
CA HIS A 274 0.68 -7.66 23.98
C HIS A 274 0.05 -8.34 22.74
N VAL A 275 0.84 -8.48 21.67
CA VAL A 275 0.45 -9.07 20.37
C VAL A 275 1.50 -10.11 19.98
N PRO A 276 1.43 -11.35 20.54
CA PRO A 276 2.51 -12.34 20.45
C PRO A 276 2.92 -12.73 19.02
N ASP A 277 1.98 -12.64 18.07
CA ASP A 277 2.20 -12.93 16.64
C ASP A 277 2.62 -11.72 15.81
N ALA A 278 2.81 -10.53 16.41
CA ALA A 278 3.23 -9.34 15.69
C ALA A 278 4.50 -9.61 14.86
N GLY A 279 4.50 -9.12 13.62
CA GLY A 279 5.61 -9.29 12.69
C GLY A 279 6.30 -7.97 12.37
N GLY A 280 7.56 -8.07 11.99
CA GLY A 280 8.35 -6.95 11.46
C GLY A 280 8.67 -7.13 9.98
N LEU A 281 8.85 -6.01 9.26
CA LEU A 281 9.25 -5.98 7.87
C LEU A 281 10.38 -4.99 7.66
N VAL A 282 11.46 -5.45 7.04
CA VAL A 282 12.52 -4.58 6.51
C VAL A 282 12.39 -4.48 5.00
N ILE A 283 12.30 -3.25 4.49
CA ILE A 283 12.22 -2.95 3.06
C ILE A 283 13.63 -2.59 2.58
N ALA A 284 14.24 -3.46 1.80
CA ALA A 284 15.61 -3.33 1.31
C ALA A 284 15.66 -2.76 -0.12
N SER A 285 16.75 -2.08 -0.45
CA SER A 285 16.99 -1.50 -1.78
C SER A 285 17.16 -2.56 -2.88
N ASN A 286 17.85 -3.66 -2.56
CA ASN A 286 18.21 -4.72 -3.50
C ASN A 286 18.38 -6.07 -2.77
N GLN A 287 18.63 -7.13 -3.52
CA GLN A 287 18.73 -8.49 -2.99
C GLN A 287 19.92 -8.70 -2.06
N ASP A 288 21.06 -8.08 -2.36
CA ASP A 288 22.28 -8.23 -1.53
C ASP A 288 22.09 -7.56 -0.18
N ALA A 289 21.54 -6.34 -0.17
CA ALA A 289 21.14 -5.65 1.05
C ALA A 289 20.11 -6.47 1.85
N ALA A 290 19.11 -7.06 1.20
CA ALA A 290 18.11 -7.88 1.86
C ALA A 290 18.73 -9.10 2.56
N ARG A 291 19.66 -9.80 1.91
CA ARG A 291 20.38 -10.93 2.49
C ARG A 291 21.27 -10.50 3.66
N ALA A 292 21.98 -9.38 3.51
CA ALA A 292 22.84 -8.84 4.55
C ALA A 292 22.03 -8.38 5.78
N TYR A 293 20.93 -7.65 5.60
CA TYR A 293 20.03 -7.25 6.69
C TYR A 293 19.41 -8.46 7.39
N ALA A 294 19.06 -9.50 6.64
CA ALA A 294 18.57 -10.75 7.24
C ALA A 294 19.66 -11.42 8.11
N ALA A 295 20.92 -11.38 7.71
CA ALA A 295 22.03 -11.90 8.51
C ALA A 295 22.23 -11.09 9.80
N VAL A 296 22.15 -9.75 9.74
CA VAL A 296 22.19 -8.89 10.92
C VAL A 296 21.02 -9.20 11.86
N LEU A 297 19.81 -9.24 11.36
CA LEU A 297 18.60 -9.55 12.15
C LEU A 297 18.66 -10.94 12.77
N ALA A 298 19.22 -11.93 12.08
CA ALA A 298 19.40 -13.26 12.65
C ALA A 298 20.31 -13.25 13.88
N LYS A 299 21.35 -12.42 13.86
CA LYS A 299 22.25 -12.23 15.04
C LYS A 299 21.56 -11.48 16.17
N VAL A 300 20.84 -10.39 15.84
CA VAL A 300 20.16 -9.54 16.82
C VAL A 300 19.00 -10.26 17.50
N SER A 301 18.13 -10.88 16.72
CA SER A 301 16.88 -11.51 17.21
C SER A 301 17.06 -12.97 17.65
N GLY A 302 18.19 -13.60 17.36
CA GLY A 302 18.40 -15.03 17.55
C GLY A 302 17.54 -15.94 16.69
N LYS A 303 16.78 -15.39 15.74
CA LYS A 303 15.87 -16.11 14.84
C LYS A 303 16.11 -15.73 13.39
N LYS A 304 16.08 -16.73 12.49
CA LYS A 304 16.29 -16.51 11.06
C LYS A 304 15.08 -15.78 10.44
N PRO A 305 15.27 -14.59 9.82
CA PRO A 305 14.20 -13.90 9.10
C PRO A 305 13.76 -14.64 7.83
N VAL A 306 12.52 -14.39 7.41
CA VAL A 306 12.03 -14.81 6.08
C VAL A 306 12.53 -13.80 5.06
N VAL A 307 13.27 -14.26 4.05
CA VAL A 307 13.75 -13.41 2.95
C VAL A 307 12.88 -13.61 1.72
N VAL A 308 12.39 -12.49 1.17
CA VAL A 308 11.52 -12.46 -0.02
C VAL A 308 12.18 -11.57 -1.08
N LEU A 309 12.56 -12.19 -2.20
CA LEU A 309 13.19 -11.51 -3.33
C LEU A 309 12.24 -11.47 -4.52
N SER A 310 12.31 -10.40 -5.31
CA SER A 310 11.31 -10.08 -6.34
C SER A 310 11.24 -11.09 -7.50
N ASP A 311 12.33 -11.73 -7.81
CA ASP A 311 12.47 -12.66 -8.93
C ASP A 311 12.28 -14.16 -8.55
N GLU A 312 11.96 -14.44 -7.30
CA GLU A 312 11.75 -15.80 -6.83
C GLU A 312 10.32 -16.31 -7.06
N LYS A 313 10.14 -17.40 -7.80
CA LYS A 313 8.83 -18.06 -7.99
C LYS A 313 8.14 -18.48 -6.68
N ALA A 314 8.88 -18.59 -5.58
CA ALA A 314 8.37 -18.96 -4.27
C ALA A 314 8.01 -17.76 -3.38
N ALA A 315 8.19 -16.52 -3.85
CA ALA A 315 7.96 -15.31 -3.05
C ALA A 315 6.54 -15.25 -2.46
N SER A 316 5.52 -15.41 -3.28
CA SER A 316 4.11 -15.37 -2.83
C SER A 316 3.80 -16.43 -1.77
N ARG A 317 4.34 -17.65 -1.92
CA ARG A 317 4.16 -18.71 -0.91
C ARG A 317 4.85 -18.39 0.42
N ARG A 318 6.06 -17.79 0.37
CA ARG A 318 6.77 -17.36 1.58
C ARG A 318 6.01 -16.27 2.31
N ILE A 319 5.44 -15.32 1.56
CA ILE A 319 4.64 -14.23 2.11
C ILE A 319 3.36 -14.78 2.78
N ALA A 320 2.62 -15.66 2.09
CA ALA A 320 1.43 -16.29 2.65
C ALA A 320 1.76 -17.07 3.93
N LYS A 321 2.82 -17.88 3.91
CA LYS A 321 3.28 -18.60 5.11
C LYS A 321 3.70 -17.65 6.24
N PHE A 322 4.33 -16.52 5.90
CA PHE A 322 4.66 -15.51 6.90
C PHE A 322 3.40 -14.82 7.44
N ALA A 323 2.39 -14.55 6.61
CA ALA A 323 1.15 -13.91 7.03
C ALA A 323 0.35 -14.76 8.03
N GLU A 324 0.34 -16.09 7.83
CA GLU A 324 -0.37 -17.06 8.68
C GLU A 324 0.46 -17.54 9.88
N GLY A 325 1.79 -17.34 9.85
CA GLY A 325 2.70 -17.82 10.87
C GLY A 325 2.97 -16.81 11.98
N ASP A 326 3.92 -17.16 12.83
CA ASP A 326 4.40 -16.38 13.97
C ASP A 326 5.86 -15.89 13.81
N GLN A 327 6.45 -16.08 12.62
CA GLN A 327 7.83 -15.67 12.35
C GLN A 327 7.99 -14.18 12.64
N ARG A 328 9.15 -13.85 13.25
CA ARG A 328 9.39 -12.52 13.79
C ARG A 328 9.61 -11.47 12.71
N TRP A 329 10.51 -11.74 11.76
CA TRP A 329 10.92 -10.79 10.74
C TRP A 329 10.78 -11.33 9.32
N MET A 330 10.36 -10.45 8.43
CA MET A 330 10.48 -10.59 6.99
C MET A 330 11.39 -9.47 6.47
N VAL A 331 12.28 -9.83 5.53
CA VAL A 331 13.12 -8.88 4.80
C VAL A 331 12.78 -9.00 3.33
N ALA A 332 12.38 -7.91 2.69
CA ALA A 332 11.93 -7.94 1.31
C ALA A 332 12.52 -6.81 0.47
N VAL A 333 12.75 -7.09 -0.81
CA VAL A 333 13.15 -6.12 -1.81
C VAL A 333 11.89 -5.61 -2.50
N ARG A 334 11.78 -4.33 -2.77
CA ARG A 334 10.76 -3.59 -3.57
C ARG A 334 9.38 -4.26 -3.80
N MET A 335 9.32 -5.59 -3.89
CA MET A 335 8.10 -6.40 -4.11
C MET A 335 6.99 -6.17 -3.08
N VAL A 336 7.35 -5.59 -1.95
CA VAL A 336 6.38 -5.32 -0.88
C VAL A 336 5.50 -4.13 -1.22
N SER A 337 5.79 -3.41 -2.28
CA SER A 337 4.91 -2.36 -2.79
C SER A 337 3.59 -2.92 -3.33
N GLU A 338 3.53 -4.20 -3.78
CA GLU A 338 2.38 -4.74 -4.47
C GLU A 338 1.93 -6.11 -3.94
N GLY A 339 0.65 -6.23 -3.64
CA GLY A 339 -0.02 -7.54 -3.44
C GLY A 339 0.25 -8.29 -2.15
N VAL A 340 1.05 -7.76 -1.21
CA VAL A 340 1.31 -8.42 0.06
C VAL A 340 0.37 -7.91 1.13
N ASP A 341 -0.58 -8.75 1.52
CA ASP A 341 -1.42 -8.51 2.68
C ASP A 341 -0.93 -9.31 3.89
N VAL A 342 -0.25 -8.64 4.82
CA VAL A 342 0.21 -9.23 6.08
C VAL A 342 -0.29 -8.36 7.24
N PRO A 343 -1.53 -8.56 7.72
CA PRO A 343 -2.16 -7.70 8.73
C PRO A 343 -1.42 -7.64 10.07
N ARG A 344 -0.57 -8.64 10.36
CA ARG A 344 0.19 -8.72 11.61
C ARG A 344 1.49 -7.89 11.63
N LEU A 345 1.84 -7.20 10.53
CA LEU A 345 3.00 -6.31 10.50
C LEU A 345 2.79 -5.13 11.44
N ALA A 346 3.64 -4.98 12.44
CA ALA A 346 3.54 -3.94 13.46
C ALA A 346 4.79 -3.05 13.55
N VAL A 347 5.94 -3.53 13.09
CA VAL A 347 7.19 -2.76 13.07
C VAL A 347 7.80 -2.79 11.68
N GLY A 348 8.13 -1.62 11.14
CA GLY A 348 8.75 -1.45 9.83
C GLY A 348 10.13 -0.83 9.92
N VAL A 349 11.02 -1.19 9.00
CA VAL A 349 12.29 -0.50 8.78
C VAL A 349 12.37 -0.12 7.30
N TYR A 350 12.40 1.17 7.04
CA TYR A 350 12.53 1.73 5.69
C TYR A 350 14.03 1.79 5.33
N ALA A 351 14.56 0.68 4.83
CA ALA A 351 15.99 0.51 4.52
C ALA A 351 16.24 0.53 3.00
N THR A 352 15.70 1.56 2.33
CA THR A 352 15.84 1.74 0.87
C THR A 352 16.14 3.18 0.52
N THR A 353 16.84 3.38 -0.60
CA THR A 353 17.13 4.70 -1.17
C THR A 353 15.98 5.29 -1.99
N THR A 354 14.92 4.52 -2.23
CA THR A 354 13.74 5.01 -2.96
C THR A 354 12.94 5.95 -2.05
N ALA A 355 12.84 7.22 -2.40
CA ALA A 355 12.18 8.27 -1.61
C ALA A 355 11.10 9.00 -2.43
N THR A 356 10.32 8.26 -3.24
CA THR A 356 9.17 8.83 -3.96
C THR A 356 7.92 8.79 -3.07
N PRO A 357 7.00 9.78 -3.19
CA PRO A 357 5.75 9.81 -2.41
C PRO A 357 4.94 8.52 -2.57
N LEU A 358 4.83 8.03 -3.80
CA LEU A 358 4.10 6.80 -4.11
C LEU A 358 4.68 5.59 -3.38
N PHE A 359 6.01 5.36 -3.49
CA PHE A 359 6.65 4.24 -2.84
C PHE A 359 6.56 4.32 -1.32
N PHE A 360 6.71 5.53 -0.74
CA PHE A 360 6.53 5.75 0.69
C PHE A 360 5.11 5.37 1.14
N ALA A 361 4.09 5.90 0.47
CA ALA A 361 2.70 5.61 0.80
C ALA A 361 2.35 4.12 0.66
N GLN A 362 2.87 3.43 -0.36
CA GLN A 362 2.71 1.98 -0.53
C GLN A 362 3.42 1.19 0.58
N ALA A 363 4.63 1.58 0.95
CA ALA A 363 5.40 0.95 2.02
C ALA A 363 4.69 1.11 3.37
N VAL A 364 4.29 2.33 3.73
CA VAL A 364 3.54 2.63 4.96
C VAL A 364 2.18 1.95 4.97
N GLY A 365 1.51 1.91 3.82
CA GLY A 365 0.22 1.24 3.64
C GLY A 365 0.18 -0.23 4.04
N ARG A 366 1.35 -0.90 4.17
CA ARG A 366 1.45 -2.27 4.69
C ARG A 366 1.24 -2.35 6.19
N PHE A 367 1.44 -1.24 6.90
CA PHE A 367 1.38 -1.18 8.35
C PHE A 367 0.08 -0.56 8.89
N VAL A 368 -0.73 0.08 8.07
CA VAL A 368 -1.96 0.77 8.52
C VAL A 368 -3.11 -0.17 8.88
N ARG A 369 -3.05 -1.45 8.56
CA ARG A 369 -4.15 -2.38 8.79
C ARG A 369 -4.34 -2.67 10.28
N ALA A 370 -5.51 -2.34 10.82
CA ALA A 370 -5.90 -2.67 12.17
C ALA A 370 -6.53 -4.08 12.22
N ARG A 371 -6.09 -4.92 13.16
CA ARG A 371 -6.73 -6.20 13.51
C ARG A 371 -7.60 -6.06 14.76
N ARG A 372 -7.19 -5.17 15.66
CA ARG A 372 -7.88 -4.87 16.92
C ARG A 372 -7.87 -3.38 17.18
N ARG A 373 -8.79 -2.89 17.99
CA ARG A 373 -8.78 -1.50 18.47
C ARG A 373 -7.54 -1.25 19.33
N GLY A 374 -6.95 -0.06 19.23
CA GLY A 374 -5.79 0.36 20.00
C GLY A 374 -4.45 -0.17 19.50
N GLU A 375 -4.41 -0.94 18.40
CA GLU A 375 -3.14 -1.31 17.78
C GLU A 375 -2.50 -0.09 17.13
N THR A 376 -1.18 0.05 17.30
CA THR A 376 -0.34 1.01 16.57
C THR A 376 0.72 0.27 15.76
N ALA A 377 1.25 0.91 14.74
CA ALA A 377 2.45 0.43 14.05
C ALA A 377 3.58 1.43 14.21
N SER A 378 4.83 0.96 14.19
CA SER A 378 6.02 1.81 14.28
C SER A 378 6.89 1.60 13.04
N ILE A 379 7.30 2.68 12.37
CA ILE A 379 8.15 2.62 11.18
C ILE A 379 9.42 3.42 11.43
N PHE A 380 10.56 2.76 11.38
CA PHE A 380 11.87 3.37 11.47
C PHE A 380 12.28 3.94 10.11
N LEU A 381 12.57 5.23 10.07
CA LEU A 381 12.93 5.99 8.86
C LEU A 381 14.33 6.59 9.00
N PRO A 382 15.13 6.65 7.92
CA PRO A 382 16.29 7.54 7.90
C PRO A 382 15.81 9.00 7.90
N SER A 383 16.52 9.86 8.64
CA SER A 383 16.21 11.30 8.72
C SER A 383 16.63 12.02 7.43
N VAL A 384 15.82 11.84 6.39
CA VAL A 384 15.97 12.48 5.07
C VAL A 384 14.75 13.36 4.84
N ASP A 385 14.96 14.61 4.44
CA ASP A 385 13.92 15.65 4.35
C ASP A 385 12.64 15.21 3.64
N ASN A 386 12.79 14.58 2.49
CA ASN A 386 11.61 14.10 1.74
C ASN A 386 10.81 13.06 2.52
N LEU A 387 11.47 12.09 3.16
CA LEU A 387 10.80 11.04 3.93
C LEU A 387 10.17 11.60 5.21
N LEU A 388 10.86 12.54 5.86
CA LEU A 388 10.32 13.25 7.03
C LEU A 388 9.12 14.12 6.65
N GLY A 389 9.16 14.76 5.47
CA GLY A 389 8.03 15.52 4.94
C GLY A 389 6.79 14.64 4.77
N TYR A 390 6.91 13.49 4.10
CA TYR A 390 5.79 12.56 3.91
C TYR A 390 5.28 11.95 5.22
N ALA A 391 6.18 11.65 6.15
CA ALA A 391 5.81 11.18 7.48
C ALA A 391 5.04 12.26 8.24
N GLY A 392 5.53 13.51 8.21
CA GLY A 392 4.88 14.66 8.85
C GLY A 392 3.47 14.93 8.31
N GLU A 393 3.25 14.84 6.99
CA GLU A 393 1.92 14.97 6.39
C GLU A 393 0.95 13.93 6.98
N MET A 394 1.36 12.67 7.09
CA MET A 394 0.54 11.61 7.67
C MET A 394 0.31 11.79 9.20
N GLU A 395 1.30 12.32 9.91
CA GLU A 395 1.16 12.63 11.35
C GLU A 395 0.18 13.77 11.60
N VAL A 396 0.20 14.80 10.77
CA VAL A 396 -0.78 15.89 10.83
C VAL A 396 -2.21 15.36 10.63
N GLU A 397 -2.42 14.49 9.65
CA GLU A 397 -3.73 13.84 9.45
C GLU A 397 -4.14 13.00 10.67
N ARG A 398 -3.21 12.26 11.26
CA ARG A 398 -3.42 11.45 12.47
C ARG A 398 -3.80 12.34 13.65
N ASP A 399 -3.01 13.37 13.93
CA ASP A 399 -3.20 14.23 15.11
C ASP A 399 -4.48 15.05 15.01
N HIS A 400 -4.84 15.50 13.81
CA HIS A 400 -6.12 16.18 13.57
C HIS A 400 -7.33 15.29 13.91
N VAL A 401 -7.29 14.02 13.55
CA VAL A 401 -8.36 13.05 13.85
C VAL A 401 -8.40 12.68 15.32
N LEU A 402 -7.25 12.45 15.93
CA LEU A 402 -7.15 12.16 17.36
C LEU A 402 -7.60 13.37 18.18
N GLY A 403 -7.21 14.59 17.81
CA GLY A 403 -7.66 15.83 18.45
C GLY A 403 -9.17 16.05 18.40
N ARG A 404 -9.85 15.68 17.31
CA ARG A 404 -11.32 15.72 17.24
C ARG A 404 -12.00 14.74 18.21
N ARG A 405 -11.39 13.59 18.50
CA ARG A 405 -11.93 12.61 19.46
C ARG A 405 -11.81 13.06 20.91
N ILE A 406 -10.80 13.89 21.24
CA ILE A 406 -10.62 14.44 22.60
C ILE A 406 -11.81 15.33 22.99
N THR A 407 -12.48 15.97 22.03
CA THR A 407 -13.65 16.82 22.32
C THR A 407 -14.94 16.04 22.51
N ASP A 408 -15.02 14.79 22.02
CA ASP A 408 -16.25 13.98 22.09
C ASP A 408 -16.22 12.83 23.11
N ASP A 409 -15.04 12.37 23.58
CA ASP A 409 -14.92 11.22 24.49
C ASP A 409 -13.75 11.41 25.49
N ALA A 410 -14.03 12.02 26.62
CA ALA A 410 -13.04 12.25 27.68
C ALA A 410 -12.46 10.97 28.35
N ASP A 411 -13.01 9.79 28.06
CA ASP A 411 -12.66 8.53 28.74
C ASP A 411 -11.64 7.63 28.00
N ILE A 412 -11.23 7.97 26.76
CA ILE A 412 -10.34 7.10 25.97
C ILE A 412 -8.86 7.40 26.24
N PHE A 413 -8.53 8.57 26.77
CA PHE A 413 -7.16 9.04 26.98
C PHE A 413 -6.50 8.62 28.28
N ALA A 414 -7.26 8.15 29.26
CA ALA A 414 -6.70 7.63 30.51
C ALA A 414 -5.70 6.48 30.30
N ALA A 415 -5.85 5.73 29.21
CA ALA A 415 -4.94 4.62 28.88
C ALA A 415 -3.65 5.08 28.15
N GLU A 416 -3.70 6.17 27.38
CA GLU A 416 -2.53 6.74 26.67
C GLU A 416 -1.70 7.63 27.61
N ASP A 417 -2.35 8.43 28.44
CA ASP A 417 -1.68 9.21 29.51
C ASP A 417 -1.01 8.31 30.53
N ASP A 418 -1.59 7.16 30.86
CA ASP A 418 -0.99 6.15 31.73
C ASP A 418 0.24 5.47 31.08
N LEU A 419 0.23 5.27 29.76
CA LEU A 419 1.37 4.75 29.01
C LEU A 419 2.51 5.79 28.85
N LEU A 420 2.17 7.06 28.61
CA LEU A 420 3.12 8.16 28.57
C LEU A 420 3.72 8.45 29.95
N ALA A 421 2.92 8.42 31.02
CA ALA A 421 3.39 8.57 32.39
C ALA A 421 4.32 7.43 32.83
N ARG A 422 4.02 6.20 32.41
CA ARG A 422 4.89 5.03 32.67
C ARG A 422 6.20 5.07 31.86
N ALA A 423 6.16 5.58 30.62
CA ALA A 423 7.37 5.78 29.82
C ALA A 423 8.28 6.86 30.41
N GLN A 424 7.71 7.98 30.87
CA GLN A 424 8.46 9.05 31.56
C GLN A 424 9.00 8.62 32.93
N GLN A 425 8.26 7.80 33.67
CA GLN A 425 8.75 7.23 34.94
C GLN A 425 9.89 6.21 34.74
N ALA A 426 9.87 5.47 33.63
CA ALA A 426 10.93 4.54 33.28
C ALA A 426 12.24 5.27 32.87
N GLU A 427 12.15 6.44 32.23
CA GLU A 427 13.30 7.28 31.91
C GLU A 427 13.89 7.95 33.16
N SER A 428 13.05 8.41 34.10
CA SER A 428 13.53 9.03 35.35
C SER A 428 14.07 8.05 36.38
N ALA A 429 13.80 6.76 36.25
CA ALA A 429 14.36 5.70 37.08
C ALA A 429 15.69 5.14 36.55
N SER A 430 16.15 5.58 35.38
CA SER A 430 17.38 5.15 34.69
C SER A 430 18.45 6.26 34.65
N ALA A 431 18.21 7.40 35.27
CA ALA A 431 19.15 8.49 35.53
C ALA A 431 19.58 8.48 37.04
#